data_37d963987175d17db07f148689fee17e
#
_entry.id   37d963987175d17db07f148689fee17e
#
_cell.length_a   1.000
_cell.length_b   1.000
_cell.length_c   1.000
_cell.angle_alpha   90.00
_cell.angle_beta   90.00
_cell.angle_gamma   90.00
#
_symmetry.space_group_name_H-M   'P 1'
#
loop_
_entity.id
_entity.type
_entity.pdbx_description
1 polymer ?
#
loop_
_entity_poly.entity_id
_entity_poly.type
_entity_poly.pdbx_seq_one_letter_code
_entity_poly.pdbx_strand_id
1 'polypeptide(L)'
;MVEISADKAGNGRGTNASSKIYILVLLTALTGAVASYFLNSGRFLGGIIFLILFLTFFIVESLFLHDKRRLIPTVVTVSVAFALPFFRLFSASFLVGFVILLVFLFQGARMGGLAMGNMVKIKFFRLVRIISGSIISAVVIFLSIVLILTSNFSISRQRVDQVMVLATPFIERFIIGFDADKNTGELLTQITENQLAKADEFMKLSSTDKHTVLTRETEAVKARIEESLGEKIDLNASVSENVHKIVDTKLSSLSPKAQIYWSAAFIAAIWLSVQSIEFIIYIPLAVLVFLVYELLFALGFAVIQTESRSKEVISFR
;
A
#
# COMPACT_ATOMS: atom_id res chain seq x y z
N MET A 1 16.76 -18.89 -58.21
CA MET A 1 15.76 -17.85 -57.97
C MET A 1 14.51 -18.57 -57.49
N VAL A 2 14.32 -18.68 -56.21
CA VAL A 2 13.13 -19.29 -55.61
C VAL A 2 12.44 -18.19 -54.86
N GLU A 3 11.39 -17.63 -55.42
CA GLU A 3 10.45 -16.72 -54.75
C GLU A 3 9.71 -17.52 -53.66
N ILE A 4 10.06 -17.33 -52.41
CA ILE A 4 9.30 -17.84 -51.30
C ILE A 4 8.13 -16.88 -51.10
N SER A 5 6.98 -17.35 -51.55
CA SER A 5 5.67 -16.72 -51.30
C SER A 5 5.36 -16.66 -49.82
N ALA A 6 5.70 -15.53 -49.17
CA ALA A 6 5.55 -15.29 -47.75
C ALA A 6 4.19 -14.68 -47.34
N ASP A 7 3.13 -14.79 -48.16
CA ASP A 7 1.98 -13.90 -47.99
C ASP A 7 0.60 -14.57 -47.83
N LYS A 8 0.50 -15.80 -47.34
CA LYS A 8 -0.83 -16.40 -47.06
C LYS A 8 -1.03 -17.07 -45.71
N ALA A 9 -0.06 -17.01 -44.78
CA ALA A 9 -0.22 -17.59 -43.44
C ALA A 9 -0.65 -16.56 -42.34
N GLY A 10 -0.88 -15.29 -42.67
CA GLY A 10 -1.00 -14.18 -41.71
C GLY A 10 -2.36 -13.96 -41.05
N ASN A 11 -3.45 -14.32 -41.71
CA ASN A 11 -4.77 -13.84 -41.29
C ASN A 11 -5.47 -14.67 -40.20
N GLY A 12 -5.13 -15.92 -39.99
CA GLY A 12 -5.73 -16.75 -38.94
C GLY A 12 -5.03 -16.64 -37.59
N ARG A 13 -3.73 -16.29 -37.58
CA ARG A 13 -2.95 -16.17 -36.33
C ARG A 13 -3.19 -14.86 -35.57
N GLY A 14 -3.55 -13.78 -36.25
CA GLY A 14 -3.77 -12.47 -35.65
C GLY A 14 -5.02 -12.39 -34.76
N THR A 15 -6.07 -13.11 -35.11
CA THR A 15 -7.35 -13.10 -34.36
C THR A 15 -7.24 -13.86 -33.03
N ASN A 16 -6.59 -15.01 -33.02
CA ASN A 16 -6.40 -15.83 -31.81
C ASN A 16 -5.46 -15.14 -30.80
N ALA A 17 -4.40 -14.49 -31.25
CA ALA A 17 -3.50 -13.72 -30.38
C ALA A 17 -4.19 -12.54 -29.71
N SER A 18 -5.08 -11.86 -30.46
CA SER A 18 -5.86 -10.74 -29.91
C SER A 18 -6.84 -11.19 -28.81
N SER A 19 -7.55 -12.31 -29.04
CA SER A 19 -8.52 -12.84 -28.05
C SER A 19 -7.85 -13.21 -26.74
N LYS A 20 -6.65 -13.79 -26.77
CA LYS A 20 -5.88 -14.16 -25.57
C LYS A 20 -5.47 -12.97 -24.73
N ILE A 21 -5.03 -11.87 -25.37
CA ILE A 21 -4.71 -10.62 -24.66
C ILE A 21 -5.97 -10.08 -23.97
N TYR A 22 -7.12 -10.06 -24.63
CA TYR A 22 -8.36 -9.56 -24.04
C TYR A 22 -8.80 -10.38 -22.83
N ILE A 23 -8.57 -11.69 -22.81
CA ILE A 23 -8.84 -12.55 -21.65
C ILE A 23 -7.97 -12.12 -20.46
N LEU A 24 -6.66 -11.88 -20.67
CA LEU A 24 -5.77 -11.42 -19.62
C LEU A 24 -6.18 -10.04 -19.10
N VAL A 25 -6.50 -9.10 -20.00
CA VAL A 25 -6.99 -7.76 -19.63
C VAL A 25 -8.25 -7.85 -18.79
N LEU A 26 -9.20 -8.69 -19.20
CA LEU A 26 -10.45 -8.89 -18.47
C LEU A 26 -10.20 -9.46 -17.08
N LEU A 27 -9.31 -10.47 -16.97
CA LEU A 27 -8.97 -11.08 -15.71
C LEU A 27 -8.27 -10.09 -14.76
N THR A 28 -7.35 -9.29 -15.29
CA THR A 28 -6.67 -8.22 -14.56
C THR A 28 -7.67 -7.15 -14.09
N ALA A 29 -8.54 -6.69 -14.98
CA ALA A 29 -9.56 -5.70 -14.66
C ALA A 29 -10.54 -6.21 -13.59
N LEU A 30 -11.00 -7.45 -13.71
CA LEU A 30 -11.91 -8.08 -12.75
C LEU A 30 -11.26 -8.22 -11.37
N THR A 31 -10.04 -8.76 -11.31
CA THR A 31 -9.32 -8.90 -10.02
C THR A 31 -9.03 -7.55 -9.39
N GLY A 32 -8.71 -6.52 -10.18
CA GLY A 32 -8.54 -5.15 -9.72
C GLY A 32 -9.82 -4.54 -9.17
N ALA A 33 -10.95 -4.69 -9.87
CA ALA A 33 -12.25 -4.21 -9.41
C ALA A 33 -12.71 -4.90 -8.12
N VAL A 34 -12.50 -6.22 -8.01
CA VAL A 34 -12.84 -6.99 -6.81
C VAL A 34 -11.93 -6.59 -5.63
N ALA A 35 -10.62 -6.42 -5.86
CA ALA A 35 -9.69 -5.95 -4.84
C ALA A 35 -10.13 -4.61 -4.25
N SER A 36 -10.36 -3.63 -5.12
CA SER A 36 -10.78 -2.29 -4.70
C SER A 36 -12.17 -2.27 -4.07
N TYR A 37 -13.11 -3.11 -4.51
CA TYR A 37 -14.41 -3.28 -3.86
C TYR A 37 -14.28 -3.80 -2.41
N PHE A 38 -13.47 -4.82 -2.17
CA PHE A 38 -13.23 -5.34 -0.83
C PHE A 38 -12.52 -4.32 0.06
N LEU A 39 -11.52 -3.60 -0.47
CA LEU A 39 -10.85 -2.53 0.27
C LEU A 39 -11.81 -1.40 0.64
N ASN A 40 -12.67 -0.98 -0.29
CA ASN A 40 -13.67 0.06 -0.04
C ASN A 40 -14.76 -0.38 0.97
N SER A 41 -15.08 -1.68 1.02
CA SER A 41 -16.03 -2.25 1.98
C SER A 41 -15.42 -2.59 3.36
N GLY A 42 -14.14 -2.28 3.60
CA GLY A 42 -13.45 -2.56 4.86
C GLY A 42 -13.05 -4.04 5.07
N ARG A 43 -13.20 -4.89 4.06
CA ARG A 43 -12.80 -6.30 4.10
C ARG A 43 -11.33 -6.47 3.67
N PHE A 44 -10.42 -5.99 4.51
CA PHE A 44 -9.00 -5.86 4.16
C PHE A 44 -8.33 -7.17 3.72
N LEU A 45 -8.61 -8.28 4.40
CA LEU A 45 -7.99 -9.57 4.04
C LEU A 45 -8.35 -10.00 2.61
N GLY A 46 -9.63 -9.93 2.25
CA GLY A 46 -10.08 -10.19 0.87
C GLY A 46 -9.48 -9.20 -0.12
N GLY A 47 -9.45 -7.92 0.26
CA GLY A 47 -8.84 -6.87 -0.55
C GLY A 47 -7.37 -7.13 -0.86
N ILE A 48 -6.58 -7.54 0.12
CA ILE A 48 -5.15 -7.85 -0.04
C ILE A 48 -4.96 -9.09 -0.95
N ILE A 49 -5.74 -10.15 -0.76
CA ILE A 49 -5.64 -11.36 -1.60
C ILE A 49 -5.89 -11.00 -3.08
N PHE A 50 -7.00 -10.30 -3.36
CA PHE A 50 -7.33 -9.90 -4.73
C PHE A 50 -6.37 -8.85 -5.29
N LEU A 51 -5.78 -8.00 -4.43
CA LEU A 51 -4.74 -7.05 -4.83
C LEU A 51 -3.47 -7.78 -5.30
N ILE A 52 -3.05 -8.82 -4.58
CA ILE A 52 -1.91 -9.66 -4.99
C ILE A 52 -2.21 -10.34 -6.33
N LEU A 53 -3.42 -10.86 -6.53
CA LEU A 53 -3.84 -11.43 -7.82
C LEU A 53 -3.85 -10.38 -8.93
N PHE A 54 -4.37 -9.19 -8.66
CA PHE A 54 -4.34 -8.06 -9.60
C PHE A 54 -2.92 -7.71 -10.03
N LEU A 55 -2.01 -7.54 -9.06
CA LEU A 55 -0.60 -7.25 -9.33
C LEU A 55 0.04 -8.39 -10.16
N THR A 56 -0.25 -9.64 -9.81
CA THR A 56 0.25 -10.82 -10.53
C THR A 56 -0.20 -10.82 -11.99
N PHE A 57 -1.50 -10.68 -12.24
CA PHE A 57 -2.03 -10.70 -13.60
C PHE A 57 -1.58 -9.48 -14.41
N PHE A 58 -1.51 -8.29 -13.81
CA PHE A 58 -1.02 -7.11 -14.51
C PHE A 58 0.45 -7.23 -14.90
N ILE A 59 1.29 -7.78 -14.04
CA ILE A 59 2.71 -8.02 -14.37
C ILE A 59 2.82 -9.05 -15.50
N VAL A 60 2.08 -10.15 -15.41
CA VAL A 60 2.06 -11.17 -16.49
C VAL A 60 1.57 -10.53 -17.80
N GLU A 61 0.48 -9.81 -17.78
CA GLU A 61 -0.08 -9.09 -18.92
C GLU A 61 0.96 -8.13 -19.53
N SER A 62 1.68 -7.38 -18.70
CA SER A 62 2.73 -6.45 -19.12
C SER A 62 3.89 -7.15 -19.86
N LEU A 63 4.16 -8.42 -19.56
CA LEU A 63 5.17 -9.22 -20.27
C LEU A 63 4.73 -9.58 -21.70
N PHE A 64 3.41 -9.66 -21.96
CA PHE A 64 2.87 -9.99 -23.27
C PHE A 64 2.54 -8.77 -24.12
N LEU A 65 2.43 -7.59 -23.52
CA LEU A 65 2.07 -6.34 -24.19
C LEU A 65 3.30 -5.63 -24.79
N HIS A 66 3.70 -6.04 -26.00
CA HIS A 66 4.83 -5.41 -26.72
C HIS A 66 4.38 -4.23 -27.61
N ASP A 67 3.13 -4.24 -28.06
CA ASP A 67 2.59 -3.23 -28.97
C ASP A 67 2.08 -2.01 -28.20
N LYS A 68 2.68 -0.84 -28.44
CA LYS A 68 2.26 0.44 -27.84
C LYS A 68 0.80 0.77 -28.10
N ARG A 69 0.24 0.35 -29.26
CA ARG A 69 -1.15 0.62 -29.62
C ARG A 69 -2.14 -0.10 -28.70
N ARG A 70 -1.74 -1.25 -28.14
CA ARG A 70 -2.56 -2.05 -27.21
C ARG A 70 -2.29 -1.68 -25.75
N LEU A 71 -1.09 -1.18 -25.44
CA LEU A 71 -0.68 -0.85 -24.08
C LEU A 71 -1.58 0.24 -23.47
N ILE A 72 -1.84 1.33 -24.21
CA ILE A 72 -2.64 2.46 -23.70
C ILE A 72 -4.07 2.03 -23.34
N PRO A 73 -4.87 1.42 -24.26
CA PRO A 73 -6.23 1.03 -23.90
C PRO A 73 -6.29 -0.01 -22.79
N THR A 74 -5.33 -0.92 -22.71
CA THR A 74 -5.22 -1.89 -21.63
C THR A 74 -5.01 -1.23 -20.28
N VAL A 75 -4.00 -0.36 -20.17
CA VAL A 75 -3.72 0.34 -18.90
C VAL A 75 -4.91 1.20 -18.48
N VAL A 76 -5.56 1.88 -19.41
CA VAL A 76 -6.76 2.68 -19.13
C VAL A 76 -7.89 1.79 -18.61
N THR A 77 -8.18 0.67 -19.28
CA THR A 77 -9.25 -0.27 -18.87
C THR A 77 -8.99 -0.80 -17.45
N VAL A 78 -7.78 -1.25 -17.20
CA VAL A 78 -7.38 -1.79 -15.88
C VAL A 78 -7.44 -0.73 -14.79
N SER A 79 -6.95 0.48 -15.08
CA SER A 79 -6.99 1.60 -14.11
C SER A 79 -8.42 2.04 -13.79
N VAL A 80 -9.29 2.12 -14.81
CA VAL A 80 -10.71 2.45 -14.62
C VAL A 80 -11.39 1.38 -13.78
N ALA A 81 -11.19 0.10 -14.10
CA ALA A 81 -11.76 -1.02 -13.33
C ALA A 81 -11.32 -0.99 -11.85
N PHE A 82 -10.03 -0.71 -11.60
CA PHE A 82 -9.50 -0.58 -10.24
C PHE A 82 -10.05 0.63 -9.50
N ALA A 83 -10.24 1.77 -10.16
CA ALA A 83 -10.74 3.00 -9.54
C ALA A 83 -12.26 3.03 -9.35
N LEU A 84 -13.02 2.24 -10.13
CA LEU A 84 -14.48 2.27 -10.21
C LEU A 84 -15.21 2.17 -8.86
N PRO A 85 -14.84 1.25 -7.92
CA PRO A 85 -15.50 1.16 -6.63
C PRO A 85 -15.34 2.40 -5.74
N PHE A 86 -14.32 3.23 -6.01
CA PHE A 86 -14.05 4.47 -5.28
C PHE A 86 -14.68 5.71 -5.96
N PHE A 87 -15.44 5.53 -7.02
CA PHE A 87 -15.99 6.67 -7.80
C PHE A 87 -16.90 7.59 -6.99
N ARG A 88 -17.46 7.12 -5.87
CA ARG A 88 -18.22 7.95 -4.93
C ARG A 88 -17.39 9.06 -4.28
N LEU A 89 -16.06 8.92 -4.28
CA LEU A 89 -15.11 9.90 -3.74
C LEU A 89 -14.60 10.88 -4.81
N PHE A 90 -15.31 10.96 -5.95
CA PHE A 90 -14.88 11.78 -7.09
C PHE A 90 -14.66 13.24 -6.67
N SER A 91 -13.43 13.69 -6.81
CA SER A 91 -12.95 15.02 -6.45
C SER A 91 -11.70 15.36 -7.26
N ALA A 92 -11.22 16.58 -7.18
CA ALA A 92 -9.96 16.96 -7.82
C ALA A 92 -8.78 16.10 -7.32
N SER A 93 -8.71 15.81 -6.03
CA SER A 93 -7.67 14.94 -5.46
C SER A 93 -7.77 13.50 -5.94
N PHE A 94 -9.00 12.98 -6.12
CA PHE A 94 -9.23 11.66 -6.71
C PHE A 94 -8.72 11.61 -8.15
N LEU A 95 -9.00 12.65 -8.96
CA LEU A 95 -8.49 12.74 -10.34
C LEU A 95 -6.97 12.76 -10.39
N VAL A 96 -6.32 13.51 -9.50
CA VAL A 96 -4.86 13.50 -9.38
C VAL A 96 -4.35 12.08 -9.08
N GLY A 97 -4.95 11.41 -8.10
CA GLY A 97 -4.62 10.02 -7.76
C GLY A 97 -4.81 9.06 -8.94
N PHE A 98 -5.91 9.21 -9.67
CA PHE A 98 -6.20 8.40 -10.85
C PHE A 98 -5.18 8.62 -11.97
N VAL A 99 -4.78 9.87 -12.23
CA VAL A 99 -3.73 10.19 -13.22
C VAL A 99 -2.38 9.59 -12.79
N ILE A 100 -2.03 9.68 -11.51
CA ILE A 100 -0.82 9.04 -10.97
C ILE A 100 -0.88 7.52 -11.17
N LEU A 101 -2.00 6.88 -10.85
CA LEU A 101 -2.21 5.45 -11.08
C LEU A 101 -1.97 5.09 -12.56
N LEU A 102 -2.60 5.81 -13.50
CA LEU A 102 -2.43 5.61 -14.93
C LEU A 102 -0.98 5.73 -15.38
N VAL A 103 -0.30 6.82 -14.97
CA VAL A 103 1.08 7.11 -15.38
C VAL A 103 2.04 6.02 -14.90
N PHE A 104 1.94 5.63 -13.63
CA PHE A 104 2.84 4.64 -13.06
C PHE A 104 2.57 3.23 -13.58
N LEU A 105 1.31 2.83 -13.79
CA LEU A 105 0.97 1.56 -14.44
C LEU A 105 1.49 1.52 -15.88
N PHE A 106 1.29 2.61 -16.63
CA PHE A 106 1.83 2.75 -17.99
C PHE A 106 3.35 2.67 -18.00
N GLN A 107 4.02 3.37 -17.08
CA GLN A 107 5.47 3.37 -16.96
C GLN A 107 5.98 1.95 -16.63
N GLY A 108 5.39 1.24 -15.67
CA GLY A 108 5.76 -0.12 -15.31
C GLY A 108 5.68 -1.08 -16.49
N ALA A 109 4.55 -1.09 -17.19
CA ALA A 109 4.34 -1.94 -18.35
C ALA A 109 5.31 -1.58 -19.51
N ARG A 110 5.54 -0.29 -19.77
CA ARG A 110 6.49 0.19 -20.78
C ARG A 110 7.92 -0.21 -20.45
N MET A 111 8.35 -0.05 -19.19
CA MET A 111 9.71 -0.42 -18.76
C MET A 111 9.94 -1.91 -18.89
N GLY A 112 8.94 -2.74 -18.60
CA GLY A 112 8.99 -4.18 -18.83
C GLY A 112 9.23 -4.53 -20.31
N GLY A 113 8.46 -3.94 -21.21
CA GLY A 113 8.62 -4.12 -22.65
C GLY A 113 9.98 -3.68 -23.19
N LEU A 114 10.48 -2.51 -22.71
CA LEU A 114 11.82 -2.02 -23.09
C LEU A 114 12.93 -2.93 -22.54
N ALA A 115 12.82 -3.37 -21.29
CA ALA A 115 13.80 -4.26 -20.69
C ALA A 115 13.85 -5.61 -21.40
N MET A 116 12.69 -6.17 -21.76
CA MET A 116 12.62 -7.40 -22.56
C MET A 116 13.23 -7.20 -23.96
N GLY A 117 12.95 -6.04 -24.57
CA GLY A 117 13.53 -5.66 -25.85
C GLY A 117 15.06 -5.65 -25.89
N ASN A 118 15.71 -5.36 -24.78
CA ASN A 118 17.17 -5.25 -24.65
C ASN A 118 17.84 -6.53 -24.13
N MET A 119 17.10 -7.60 -23.85
CA MET A 119 17.64 -8.87 -23.36
C MET A 119 17.80 -9.87 -24.50
N VAL A 120 18.95 -10.53 -24.57
CA VAL A 120 19.21 -11.67 -25.49
C VAL A 120 18.46 -12.90 -24.97
N LYS A 121 18.54 -13.16 -23.66
CA LYS A 121 17.77 -14.20 -22.96
C LYS A 121 16.84 -13.58 -21.94
N ILE A 122 15.64 -14.08 -21.85
CA ILE A 122 14.62 -13.60 -20.92
C ILE A 122 15.05 -13.93 -19.48
N LYS A 123 15.43 -12.88 -18.71
CA LYS A 123 15.71 -12.99 -17.27
C LYS A 123 14.45 -12.64 -16.50
N PHE A 124 13.55 -13.61 -16.32
CA PHE A 124 12.22 -13.45 -15.78
C PHE A 124 12.16 -12.63 -14.48
N PHE A 125 12.85 -13.04 -13.43
CA PHE A 125 12.85 -12.31 -12.15
C PHE A 125 13.33 -10.87 -12.25
N ARG A 126 14.29 -10.58 -13.13
CA ARG A 126 14.74 -9.20 -13.37
C ARG A 126 13.65 -8.35 -14.02
N LEU A 127 12.91 -8.91 -14.97
CA LEU A 127 11.78 -8.23 -15.61
C LEU A 127 10.67 -7.96 -14.59
N VAL A 128 10.27 -8.95 -13.80
CA VAL A 128 9.26 -8.79 -12.76
C VAL A 128 9.67 -7.68 -11.78
N ARG A 129 10.92 -7.61 -11.36
CA ARG A 129 11.41 -6.57 -10.46
C ARG A 129 11.30 -5.17 -11.06
N ILE A 130 11.63 -5.00 -12.34
CA ILE A 130 11.53 -3.71 -13.03
C ILE A 130 10.09 -3.24 -13.13
N ILE A 131 9.16 -4.16 -13.37
CA ILE A 131 7.74 -3.87 -13.54
C ILE A 131 7.07 -3.61 -12.16
N SER A 132 7.34 -4.47 -11.17
CA SER A 132 6.65 -4.47 -9.87
C SER A 132 6.83 -3.17 -9.09
N GLY A 133 8.03 -2.59 -9.04
CA GLY A 133 8.29 -1.36 -8.30
C GLY A 133 7.40 -0.20 -8.72
N SER A 134 7.24 -0.01 -10.03
CA SER A 134 6.36 1.05 -10.57
C SER A 134 4.88 0.77 -10.28
N ILE A 135 4.43 -0.48 -10.41
CA ILE A 135 3.03 -0.88 -10.20
C ILE A 135 2.66 -0.80 -8.72
N ILE A 136 3.52 -1.30 -7.83
CA ILE A 136 3.32 -1.20 -6.38
C ILE A 136 3.21 0.27 -5.97
N SER A 137 4.11 1.13 -6.46
CA SER A 137 4.06 2.57 -6.21
C SER A 137 2.74 3.19 -6.69
N ALA A 138 2.27 2.83 -7.89
CA ALA A 138 0.99 3.30 -8.44
C ALA A 138 -0.17 3.02 -7.50
N VAL A 139 -0.30 1.76 -7.08
CA VAL A 139 -1.38 1.27 -6.22
C VAL A 139 -1.30 1.89 -4.83
N VAL A 140 -0.12 1.93 -4.24
CA VAL A 140 0.09 2.48 -2.89
C VAL A 140 -0.26 3.96 -2.84
N ILE A 141 0.22 4.76 -3.79
CA ILE A 141 -0.08 6.21 -3.83
C ILE A 141 -1.58 6.42 -4.04
N PHE A 142 -2.20 5.71 -4.99
CA PHE A 142 -3.63 5.84 -5.24
C PHE A 142 -4.47 5.46 -4.02
N LEU A 143 -4.19 4.31 -3.39
CA LEU A 143 -4.92 3.87 -2.19
C LEU A 143 -4.69 4.81 -1.00
N SER A 144 -3.51 5.41 -0.87
CA SER A 144 -3.23 6.41 0.17
C SER A 144 -4.09 7.68 -0.03
N ILE A 145 -4.26 8.12 -1.28
CA ILE A 145 -5.14 9.25 -1.61
C ILE A 145 -6.60 8.88 -1.29
N VAL A 146 -7.05 7.70 -1.70
CA VAL A 146 -8.40 7.20 -1.39
C VAL A 146 -8.63 7.13 0.12
N LEU A 147 -7.64 6.65 0.88
CA LEU A 147 -7.72 6.59 2.34
C LEU A 147 -7.93 7.97 2.97
N ILE A 148 -7.21 8.99 2.50
CA ILE A 148 -7.37 10.36 2.97
C ILE A 148 -8.76 10.89 2.63
N LEU A 149 -9.23 10.67 1.39
CA LEU A 149 -10.55 11.12 0.94
C LEU A 149 -11.69 10.44 1.71
N THR A 150 -11.53 9.16 2.03
CA THR A 150 -12.53 8.41 2.82
C THR A 150 -12.59 8.88 4.27
N SER A 151 -11.47 9.28 4.83
CA SER A 151 -11.39 9.69 6.24
C SER A 151 -11.81 11.14 6.49
N ASN A 152 -11.98 11.99 5.44
CA ASN A 152 -12.27 13.42 5.57
C ASN A 152 -11.37 14.11 6.63
N PHE A 153 -10.11 13.71 6.73
CA PHE A 153 -9.15 14.13 7.77
C PHE A 153 -9.55 13.75 9.21
N SER A 154 -10.67 13.06 9.43
CA SER A 154 -10.99 12.48 10.73
C SER A 154 -10.48 11.05 10.80
N ILE A 155 -9.79 10.71 11.85
CA ILE A 155 -9.34 9.35 12.10
C ILE A 155 -10.38 8.69 13.01
N SER A 156 -11.08 7.65 12.54
CA SER A 156 -12.03 6.96 13.39
C SER A 156 -11.31 6.31 14.58
N ARG A 157 -11.97 6.29 15.76
CA ARG A 157 -11.44 5.65 16.98
C ARG A 157 -10.93 4.23 16.71
N GLN A 158 -11.70 3.43 15.97
CA GLN A 158 -11.32 2.06 15.62
C GLN A 158 -9.97 1.97 14.87
N ARG A 159 -9.63 2.95 14.03
CA ARG A 159 -8.32 2.98 13.34
C ARG A 159 -7.20 3.35 14.28
N VAL A 160 -7.44 4.28 15.22
CA VAL A 160 -6.45 4.60 16.26
C VAL A 160 -6.19 3.38 17.13
N ASP A 161 -7.23 2.66 17.56
CA ASP A 161 -7.10 1.43 18.34
C ASP A 161 -6.27 0.39 17.60
N GLN A 162 -6.51 0.16 16.30
CA GLN A 162 -5.72 -0.77 15.50
C GLN A 162 -4.24 -0.36 15.40
N VAL A 163 -3.96 0.93 15.20
CA VAL A 163 -2.59 1.45 15.16
C VAL A 163 -1.93 1.32 16.53
N MET A 164 -2.65 1.61 17.60
CA MET A 164 -2.14 1.49 18.96
C MET A 164 -1.81 0.04 19.32
N VAL A 165 -2.65 -0.92 18.94
CA VAL A 165 -2.37 -2.36 19.11
C VAL A 165 -1.08 -2.76 18.40
N LEU A 166 -0.85 -2.26 17.18
CA LEU A 166 0.39 -2.52 16.44
C LEU A 166 1.61 -1.82 17.05
N ALA A 167 1.42 -0.64 17.64
CA ALA A 167 2.48 0.15 18.25
C ALA A 167 2.84 -0.34 19.66
N THR A 168 1.91 -0.95 20.39
CA THR A 168 2.08 -1.42 21.77
C THR A 168 3.39 -2.20 21.98
N PRO A 169 3.76 -3.23 21.17
CA PRO A 169 5.00 -3.97 21.38
C PRO A 169 6.27 -3.12 21.25
N PHE A 170 6.20 -2.02 20.49
CA PHE A 170 7.33 -1.09 20.38
C PHE A 170 7.39 -0.14 21.57
N ILE A 171 6.24 0.36 22.02
CA ILE A 171 6.15 1.31 23.15
C ILE A 171 6.50 0.60 24.47
N GLU A 172 6.09 -0.64 24.64
CA GLU A 172 6.42 -1.46 25.83
C GLU A 172 7.93 -1.61 26.08
N ARG A 173 8.75 -1.53 25.02
CA ARG A 173 10.23 -1.53 25.18
C ARG A 173 10.74 -0.30 25.91
N PHE A 174 10.01 0.80 25.88
CA PHE A 174 10.38 2.06 26.52
C PHE A 174 9.55 2.34 27.78
N ILE A 175 8.32 1.85 27.82
CA ILE A 175 7.37 2.06 28.92
C ILE A 175 6.87 0.68 29.37
N ILE A 176 7.47 0.17 30.45
CA ILE A 176 7.13 -1.16 31.00
C ILE A 176 5.66 -1.16 31.46
N GLY A 177 4.86 -2.10 30.94
CA GLY A 177 3.44 -2.24 31.25
C GLY A 177 2.55 -1.24 30.54
N PHE A 178 3.00 -0.70 29.39
CA PHE A 178 2.17 0.11 28.50
C PHE A 178 1.03 -0.74 27.93
N ASP A 179 -0.18 -0.22 28.05
CA ASP A 179 -1.38 -0.80 27.43
C ASP A 179 -2.23 0.36 26.91
N ALA A 180 -2.59 0.30 25.63
CA ALA A 180 -3.35 1.37 24.97
C ALA A 180 -4.78 1.50 25.49
N ASP A 181 -5.35 0.40 25.98
CA ASP A 181 -6.72 0.36 26.53
C ASP A 181 -6.76 0.75 28.03
N LYS A 182 -5.59 0.85 28.66
CA LYS A 182 -5.47 1.21 30.06
C LYS A 182 -5.87 2.66 30.30
N ASN A 183 -6.45 2.93 31.46
CA ASN A 183 -6.76 4.29 31.91
C ASN A 183 -5.49 5.14 31.94
N THR A 184 -5.53 6.31 31.31
CA THR A 184 -4.37 7.21 31.19
C THR A 184 -3.83 7.64 32.56
N GLY A 185 -4.71 7.88 33.52
CA GLY A 185 -4.30 8.23 34.88
C GLY A 185 -3.54 7.11 35.57
N GLU A 186 -3.98 5.86 35.42
CA GLU A 186 -3.28 4.70 35.97
C GLU A 186 -1.91 4.52 35.32
N LEU A 187 -1.82 4.67 33.99
CA LEU A 187 -0.55 4.57 33.28
C LEU A 187 0.45 5.65 33.70
N LEU A 188 -0.01 6.91 33.79
CA LEU A 188 0.84 8.01 34.26
C LEU A 188 1.31 7.80 35.70
N THR A 189 0.42 7.33 36.57
CA THR A 189 0.76 7.01 37.95
C THR A 189 1.82 5.91 38.00
N GLN A 190 1.65 4.83 37.24
CA GLN A 190 2.60 3.74 37.15
C GLN A 190 3.98 4.18 36.64
N ILE A 191 4.01 5.03 35.59
CA ILE A 191 5.26 5.59 35.06
C ILE A 191 5.96 6.44 36.12
N THR A 192 5.21 7.33 36.78
CA THR A 192 5.72 8.22 37.83
C THR A 192 6.23 7.43 39.02
N GLU A 193 5.51 6.40 39.46
CA GLU A 193 5.95 5.51 40.54
C GLU A 193 7.25 4.78 40.19
N ASN A 194 7.35 4.24 38.97
CA ASN A 194 8.57 3.57 38.49
C ASN A 194 9.77 4.54 38.41
N GLN A 195 9.54 5.82 38.12
CA GLN A 195 10.61 6.83 38.15
C GLN A 195 11.02 7.19 39.58
N LEU A 196 10.04 7.42 40.43
CA LEU A 196 10.29 7.78 41.85
C LEU A 196 10.90 6.61 42.65
N ALA A 197 10.56 5.37 42.34
CA ALA A 197 11.12 4.18 42.98
C ALA A 197 12.64 4.06 42.82
N LYS A 198 13.24 4.78 41.87
CA LYS A 198 14.70 4.85 41.69
C LYS A 198 15.38 5.88 42.62
N ALA A 199 14.59 6.71 43.31
CA ALA A 199 15.10 7.72 44.24
C ALA A 199 15.06 7.19 45.65
N ASP A 200 16.22 7.07 46.29
CA ASP A 200 16.36 6.57 47.68
C ASP A 200 15.53 7.36 48.70
N GLU A 201 15.33 8.65 48.47
CA GLU A 201 14.53 9.52 49.32
C GLU A 201 13.03 9.14 49.28
N PHE A 202 12.48 8.80 48.11
CA PHE A 202 11.09 8.37 47.98
C PHE A 202 10.82 7.05 48.69
N MET A 203 11.79 6.13 48.67
CA MET A 203 11.66 4.84 49.38
C MET A 203 11.55 4.97 50.87
N LYS A 204 12.10 6.03 51.47
CA LYS A 204 12.10 6.31 52.91
C LYS A 204 10.84 7.03 53.43
N LEU A 205 9.98 7.51 52.53
CA LEU A 205 8.75 8.21 52.91
C LEU A 205 7.72 7.28 53.53
N SER A 206 6.86 7.83 54.36
CA SER A 206 5.66 7.13 54.84
C SER A 206 4.69 6.82 53.71
N SER A 207 3.76 5.88 53.88
CA SER A 207 2.76 5.54 52.88
C SER A 207 1.90 6.74 52.45
N THR A 208 1.56 7.61 53.40
CA THR A 208 0.76 8.83 53.16
C THR A 208 1.54 9.87 52.34
N ASP A 209 2.82 10.08 52.72
CA ASP A 209 3.69 11.02 52.02
C ASP A 209 4.00 10.53 50.59
N LYS A 210 4.25 9.22 50.43
CA LYS A 210 4.40 8.61 49.10
C LYS A 210 3.22 8.88 48.20
N HIS A 211 2.00 8.71 48.70
CA HIS A 211 0.78 8.98 47.92
C HIS A 211 0.68 10.45 47.52
N THR A 212 0.97 11.37 48.45
CA THR A 212 0.93 12.82 48.18
C THR A 212 1.97 13.23 47.14
N VAL A 213 3.22 12.74 47.27
CA VAL A 213 4.29 12.99 46.30
C VAL A 213 3.93 12.40 44.95
N LEU A 214 3.44 11.16 44.90
CA LEU A 214 3.04 10.49 43.65
C LEU A 214 1.94 11.25 42.91
N THR A 215 0.90 11.68 43.63
CA THR A 215 -0.20 12.48 43.03
C THR A 215 0.33 13.79 42.45
N ARG A 216 1.12 14.52 43.20
CA ARG A 216 1.73 15.79 42.78
C ARG A 216 2.61 15.62 41.54
N GLU A 217 3.49 14.63 41.55
CA GLU A 217 4.35 14.38 40.38
C GLU A 217 3.60 13.87 39.16
N THR A 218 2.56 13.04 39.33
CA THR A 218 1.67 12.62 38.25
C THR A 218 0.96 13.82 37.61
N GLU A 219 0.46 14.76 38.43
CA GLU A 219 -0.11 16.01 37.90
C GLU A 219 0.92 16.88 37.18
N ALA A 220 2.14 16.95 37.68
CA ALA A 220 3.23 17.68 37.04
C ALA A 220 3.62 17.05 35.69
N VAL A 221 3.68 15.73 35.62
CA VAL A 221 3.92 14.99 34.35
C VAL A 221 2.78 15.24 33.37
N LYS A 222 1.52 15.15 33.82
CA LYS A 222 0.34 15.49 33.01
C LYS A 222 0.45 16.90 32.44
N ALA A 223 0.71 17.90 33.30
CA ALA A 223 0.81 19.30 32.86
C ALA A 223 1.90 19.51 31.80
N ARG A 224 3.06 18.87 31.94
CA ARG A 224 4.14 18.93 30.93
C ARG A 224 3.72 18.30 29.60
N ILE A 225 3.00 17.18 29.64
CA ILE A 225 2.49 16.54 28.43
C ILE A 225 1.43 17.43 27.78
N GLU A 226 0.48 17.97 28.54
CA GLU A 226 -0.54 18.90 28.04
C GLU A 226 0.08 20.16 27.44
N GLU A 227 1.10 20.73 28.06
CA GLU A 227 1.87 21.86 27.52
C GLU A 227 2.54 21.52 26.19
N SER A 228 3.19 20.35 26.12
CA SER A 228 3.88 19.90 24.92
C SER A 228 2.93 19.61 23.77
N LEU A 229 1.76 19.03 24.05
CA LEU A 229 0.74 18.68 23.07
C LEU A 229 -0.18 19.85 22.74
N GLY A 230 -0.31 20.84 23.64
CA GLY A 230 -1.26 21.95 23.54
C GLY A 230 -2.72 21.52 23.68
N GLU A 231 -2.99 20.36 24.28
CA GLU A 231 -4.31 19.75 24.45
C GLU A 231 -4.44 19.16 25.86
N LYS A 232 -5.67 19.19 26.39
CA LYS A 232 -5.95 18.61 27.71
C LYS A 232 -6.11 17.09 27.63
N ILE A 233 -5.51 16.40 28.60
CA ILE A 233 -5.57 14.94 28.74
C ILE A 233 -6.65 14.60 29.77
N ASP A 234 -7.57 13.72 29.40
CA ASP A 234 -8.53 13.14 30.33
C ASP A 234 -7.92 11.91 31.01
N LEU A 235 -7.70 12.03 32.32
CA LEU A 235 -7.12 10.95 33.10
C LEU A 235 -8.02 9.72 33.22
N ASN A 236 -9.35 9.91 33.06
CA ASN A 236 -10.33 8.82 33.14
C ASN A 236 -10.54 8.10 31.81
N ALA A 237 -10.07 8.68 30.73
CA ALA A 237 -10.13 8.06 29.40
C ALA A 237 -8.96 7.11 29.17
N SER A 238 -9.13 6.17 28.24
CA SER A 238 -8.02 5.31 27.81
C SER A 238 -6.96 6.12 27.06
N VAL A 239 -5.74 5.57 27.01
CA VAL A 239 -4.65 6.17 26.22
C VAL A 239 -5.05 6.33 24.77
N SER A 240 -5.67 5.29 24.18
CA SER A 240 -6.16 5.30 22.80
C SER A 240 -7.19 6.40 22.57
N GLU A 241 -8.11 6.62 23.51
CA GLU A 241 -9.13 7.67 23.41
C GLU A 241 -8.53 9.08 23.47
N ASN A 242 -7.58 9.33 24.37
CA ASN A 242 -6.87 10.60 24.43
C ASN A 242 -6.05 10.85 23.15
N VAL A 243 -5.35 9.84 22.64
CA VAL A 243 -4.62 9.93 21.37
C VAL A 243 -5.57 10.25 20.22
N HIS A 244 -6.71 9.56 20.14
CA HIS A 244 -7.73 9.84 19.14
C HIS A 244 -8.20 11.30 19.19
N LYS A 245 -8.58 11.78 20.37
CA LYS A 245 -9.07 13.15 20.58
C LYS A 245 -8.02 14.20 20.17
N ILE A 246 -6.77 14.02 20.61
CA ILE A 246 -5.67 14.93 20.28
C ILE A 246 -5.43 14.98 18.78
N VAL A 247 -5.34 13.82 18.13
CA VAL A 247 -5.09 13.73 16.69
C VAL A 247 -6.25 14.35 15.92
N ASP A 248 -7.50 14.04 16.27
CA ASP A 248 -8.68 14.56 15.60
C ASP A 248 -8.78 16.08 15.75
N THR A 249 -8.57 16.62 16.97
CA THR A 249 -8.55 18.07 17.22
C THR A 249 -7.46 18.78 16.40
N LYS A 250 -6.23 18.21 16.38
CA LYS A 250 -5.12 18.78 15.61
C LYS A 250 -5.37 18.74 14.12
N LEU A 251 -5.88 17.64 13.59
CA LEU A 251 -6.19 17.51 12.16
C LEU A 251 -7.33 18.44 11.73
N SER A 252 -8.41 18.54 12.52
CA SER A 252 -9.55 19.39 12.21
C SER A 252 -9.23 20.88 12.33
N SER A 253 -8.26 21.26 13.15
CA SER A 253 -7.82 22.65 13.32
C SER A 253 -6.85 23.13 12.23
N LEU A 254 -6.38 22.23 11.36
CA LEU A 254 -5.46 22.60 10.29
C LEU A 254 -6.11 23.51 9.24
N SER A 255 -5.40 24.56 8.82
CA SER A 255 -5.83 25.37 7.67
C SER A 255 -5.88 24.51 6.39
N PRO A 256 -6.69 24.88 5.37
CA PRO A 256 -6.78 24.10 4.12
C PRO A 256 -5.43 23.86 3.45
N LYS A 257 -4.51 24.82 3.51
CA LYS A 257 -3.13 24.66 3.00
C LYS A 257 -2.34 23.62 3.82
N ALA A 258 -2.44 23.68 5.14
CA ALA A 258 -1.77 22.72 6.03
C ALA A 258 -2.32 21.30 5.84
N GLN A 259 -3.63 21.14 5.58
CA GLN A 259 -4.23 19.85 5.25
C GLN A 259 -3.63 19.24 3.98
N ILE A 260 -3.37 20.05 2.94
CA ILE A 260 -2.71 19.58 1.70
C ILE A 260 -1.29 19.10 1.99
N TYR A 261 -0.49 19.87 2.74
CA TYR A 261 0.88 19.47 3.10
C TYR A 261 0.90 18.21 3.97
N TRP A 262 -0.01 18.13 4.93
CA TRP A 262 -0.17 16.94 5.77
C TRP A 262 -0.53 15.71 4.94
N SER A 263 -1.48 15.85 3.99
CA SER A 263 -1.86 14.77 3.08
C SER A 263 -0.67 14.29 2.25
N ALA A 264 0.07 15.23 1.68
CA ALA A 264 1.25 14.92 0.87
C ALA A 264 2.33 14.20 1.70
N ALA A 265 2.59 14.69 2.92
CA ALA A 265 3.54 14.07 3.84
C ALA A 265 3.09 12.65 4.24
N PHE A 266 1.80 12.44 4.52
CA PHE A 266 1.24 11.14 4.86
C PHE A 266 1.33 10.15 3.70
N ILE A 267 0.99 10.58 2.48
CA ILE A 267 1.15 9.75 1.27
C ILE A 267 2.62 9.37 1.07
N ALA A 268 3.53 10.35 1.20
CA ALA A 268 4.95 10.10 1.08
C ALA A 268 5.47 9.13 2.16
N ALA A 269 5.02 9.25 3.40
CA ALA A 269 5.39 8.35 4.49
C ALA A 269 4.92 6.91 4.23
N ILE A 270 3.67 6.71 3.80
CA ILE A 270 3.17 5.38 3.44
C ILE A 270 3.96 4.81 2.26
N TRP A 271 4.17 5.60 1.22
CA TRP A 271 4.93 5.16 0.04
C TRP A 271 6.36 4.77 0.40
N LEU A 272 7.08 5.57 1.19
CA LEU A 272 8.44 5.26 1.66
C LEU A 272 8.46 4.01 2.54
N SER A 273 7.46 3.83 3.41
CA SER A 273 7.34 2.63 4.26
C SER A 273 7.19 1.37 3.41
N VAL A 274 6.33 1.41 2.38
CA VAL A 274 6.15 0.28 1.47
C VAL A 274 7.41 0.04 0.63
N GLN A 275 8.08 1.09 0.17
CA GLN A 275 9.36 0.95 -0.55
C GLN A 275 10.44 0.28 0.32
N SER A 276 10.48 0.58 1.61
CA SER A 276 11.44 -0.02 2.54
C SER A 276 11.24 -1.54 2.70
N ILE A 277 10.01 -2.03 2.57
CA ILE A 277 9.65 -3.45 2.65
C ILE A 277 9.39 -4.10 1.28
N GLU A 278 9.60 -3.36 0.18
CA GLU A 278 9.34 -3.83 -1.18
C GLU A 278 9.98 -5.18 -1.47
N PHE A 279 11.19 -5.41 -0.97
CA PHE A 279 11.89 -6.68 -1.13
C PHE A 279 11.11 -7.87 -0.56
N ILE A 280 10.46 -7.70 0.58
CA ILE A 280 9.64 -8.74 1.23
C ILE A 280 8.39 -9.03 0.39
N ILE A 281 7.77 -7.97 -0.16
CA ILE A 281 6.58 -8.09 -1.01
C ILE A 281 6.93 -8.69 -2.37
N TYR A 282 8.07 -8.31 -2.92
CA TYR A 282 8.53 -8.73 -4.24
C TYR A 282 8.73 -10.24 -4.35
N ILE A 283 9.35 -10.90 -3.36
CA ILE A 283 9.68 -12.32 -3.45
C ILE A 283 8.43 -13.19 -3.66
N PRO A 284 7.40 -13.16 -2.78
CA PRO A 284 6.21 -13.97 -3.00
C PRO A 284 5.45 -13.57 -4.27
N LEU A 285 5.40 -12.27 -4.60
CA LEU A 285 4.79 -11.79 -5.83
C LEU A 285 5.49 -12.36 -7.07
N ALA A 286 6.83 -12.35 -7.10
CA ALA A 286 7.59 -12.87 -8.22
C ALA A 286 7.41 -14.37 -8.41
N VAL A 287 7.27 -15.15 -7.32
CA VAL A 287 6.95 -16.57 -7.37
C VAL A 287 5.55 -16.79 -7.96
N LEU A 288 4.54 -16.03 -7.53
CA LEU A 288 3.18 -16.14 -8.07
C LEU A 288 3.14 -15.77 -9.56
N VAL A 289 3.80 -14.67 -9.96
CA VAL A 289 3.93 -14.26 -11.36
C VAL A 289 4.60 -15.36 -12.17
N PHE A 290 5.64 -16.00 -11.64
CA PHE A 290 6.33 -17.13 -12.31
C PHE A 290 5.40 -18.33 -12.49
N LEU A 291 4.65 -18.70 -11.46
CA LEU A 291 3.70 -19.83 -11.54
C LEU A 291 2.61 -19.57 -12.58
N VAL A 292 2.04 -18.37 -12.62
CA VAL A 292 1.04 -18.01 -13.63
C VAL A 292 1.66 -17.98 -15.04
N TYR A 293 2.87 -17.46 -15.16
CA TYR A 293 3.61 -17.44 -16.42
C TYR A 293 3.84 -18.85 -16.95
N GLU A 294 4.37 -19.78 -16.13
CA GLU A 294 4.58 -21.18 -16.50
C GLU A 294 3.26 -21.90 -16.84
N LEU A 295 2.20 -21.64 -16.07
CA LEU A 295 0.86 -22.18 -16.34
C LEU A 295 0.36 -21.76 -17.75
N LEU A 296 0.55 -20.50 -18.14
CA LEU A 296 0.16 -20.01 -19.46
C LEU A 296 0.94 -20.69 -20.58
N PHE A 297 2.23 -20.99 -20.37
CA PHE A 297 3.00 -21.77 -21.32
C PHE A 297 2.56 -23.23 -21.36
N ALA A 298 2.31 -23.86 -20.23
CA ALA A 298 1.85 -25.25 -20.15
C ALA A 298 0.48 -25.44 -20.84
N LEU A 299 -0.40 -24.44 -20.74
CA LEU A 299 -1.71 -24.43 -21.41
C LEU A 299 -1.63 -24.07 -22.91
N GLY A 300 -0.42 -23.85 -23.46
CA GLY A 300 -0.24 -23.45 -24.84
C GLY A 300 -0.78 -22.07 -25.19
N PHE A 301 -0.96 -21.22 -24.17
CA PHE A 301 -1.41 -19.84 -24.33
C PHE A 301 -0.34 -18.99 -25.02
N ALA A 302 0.93 -19.21 -24.72
CA ALA A 302 2.06 -18.56 -25.32
C ALA A 302 3.16 -19.55 -25.66
N VAL A 303 4.10 -19.15 -26.52
CA VAL A 303 5.30 -19.91 -26.87
C VAL A 303 6.50 -18.99 -26.94
N ILE A 304 7.67 -19.51 -26.60
CA ILE A 304 8.93 -18.79 -26.79
C ILE A 304 9.39 -19.07 -28.21
N GLN A 305 9.58 -18.03 -29.00
CA GLN A 305 10.15 -18.11 -30.36
C GLN A 305 11.53 -17.48 -30.34
N THR A 306 12.48 -18.15 -30.96
CA THR A 306 13.83 -17.61 -31.16
C THR A 306 13.84 -16.88 -32.50
N GLU A 307 14.05 -15.58 -32.48
CA GLU A 307 14.25 -14.81 -33.71
C GLU A 307 15.62 -15.12 -34.31
N SER A 308 15.73 -14.99 -35.65
CA SER A 308 16.98 -15.21 -36.40
C SER A 308 18.18 -14.36 -35.95
N ARG A 309 17.93 -13.37 -35.10
CA ARG A 309 18.95 -12.51 -34.45
C ARG A 309 19.39 -13.00 -33.05
N SER A 310 19.20 -14.28 -32.74
CA SER A 310 19.54 -14.87 -31.42
C SER A 310 18.84 -14.23 -30.24
N LYS A 311 17.61 -13.72 -30.43
CA LYS A 311 16.82 -13.10 -29.41
C LYS A 311 15.56 -13.92 -29.11
N GLU A 312 15.25 -14.11 -27.82
CA GLU A 312 14.03 -14.75 -27.36
C GLU A 312 12.87 -13.74 -27.34
N VAL A 313 11.75 -14.08 -27.94
CA VAL A 313 10.52 -13.27 -27.93
C VAL A 313 9.35 -14.14 -27.49
N ILE A 314 8.49 -13.59 -26.65
CA ILE A 314 7.24 -14.23 -26.24
C ILE A 314 6.17 -13.88 -27.28
N SER A 315 5.52 -14.89 -27.84
CA SER A 315 4.43 -14.69 -28.78
C SER A 315 3.22 -15.58 -28.43
N PHE A 316 2.05 -15.14 -28.84
CA PHE A 316 0.84 -15.98 -28.76
C PHE A 316 0.84 -17.02 -29.87
N ARG A 317 0.41 -18.22 -29.53
CA ARG A 317 0.27 -19.34 -30.48
C ARG A 317 -1.10 -19.36 -31.12
#